data_f852fe92e676e77f8c06563f658e1eb8
#
_entry.id   f852fe92e676e77f8c06563f658e1eb8
#
_cell.length_a   1.000
_cell.length_b   1.000
_cell.length_c   1.000
_cell.angle_alpha   90.00
_cell.angle_beta   90.00
_cell.angle_gamma   90.00
#
_symmetry.space_group_name_H-M   'P 1'
#
loop_
_entity.id
_entity.type
_entity.pdbx_description
1 polymer ?
#
loop_
_entity_poly.entity_id
_entity_poly.type
_entity_poly.pdbx_seq_one_letter_code
_entity_poly.pdbx_strand_id
1 'polypeptide(L)'
;MGSSPCHLPWEARLRIAKGVARGLSYLHDKKHVHANLRPTNILLGYDMEPKIGDLGLDKVLFGDSTYKTGSSTRNFGSKRSTASRDSFQDFVTGPSPGPSPSPSWISGVSPYLAPESLRSLKPTPKWDVYSFGVILLELLTGKIIVLDELGQGLELAVHDKSRALRMADMAIRADVEGREDALLSFFKLGYTCASPTPQKRPSMKEALQVLDKFPTISTSSHYYGL
;
A
#
# COMPACT_ATOMS: atom_id res chain seq x y z
N MET A 1 13.37 -28.38 -12.62
CA MET A 1 14.05 -27.62 -11.55
C MET A 1 13.13 -26.45 -11.24
N GLY A 2 12.38 -26.49 -10.13
CA GLY A 2 11.52 -25.40 -9.72
C GLY A 2 12.38 -24.23 -9.26
N SER A 3 12.23 -23.05 -9.89
CA SER A 3 12.83 -21.83 -9.39
C SER A 3 12.32 -21.58 -7.98
N SER A 4 13.21 -21.54 -7.00
CA SER A 4 12.87 -21.09 -5.65
C SER A 4 12.20 -19.72 -5.74
N PRO A 5 11.10 -19.49 -4.99
CA PRO A 5 10.49 -18.16 -4.97
C PRO A 5 11.55 -17.13 -4.57
N CYS A 6 11.68 -16.07 -5.36
CA CYS A 6 12.64 -15.00 -5.10
C CYS A 6 12.25 -14.29 -3.81
N HIS A 7 12.90 -14.65 -2.71
CA HIS A 7 12.67 -14.01 -1.42
C HIS A 7 13.39 -12.65 -1.40
N LEU A 8 12.65 -11.60 -1.09
CA LEU A 8 13.22 -10.27 -0.85
C LEU A 8 13.91 -10.28 0.53
N PRO A 9 15.24 -10.09 0.61
CA PRO A 9 15.95 -9.96 1.88
C PRO A 9 15.58 -8.65 2.59
N TRP A 10 15.89 -8.54 3.86
CA TRP A 10 15.58 -7.36 4.68
C TRP A 10 16.03 -6.04 4.05
N GLU A 11 17.26 -5.97 3.56
CA GLU A 11 17.80 -4.74 2.97
C GLU A 11 17.03 -4.30 1.72
N ALA A 12 16.58 -5.24 0.89
CA ALA A 12 15.74 -4.92 -0.27
C ALA A 12 14.37 -4.39 0.17
N ARG A 13 13.74 -5.03 1.17
CA ARG A 13 12.44 -4.57 1.71
C ARG A 13 12.54 -3.17 2.31
N LEU A 14 13.63 -2.90 3.04
CA LEU A 14 13.91 -1.57 3.59
C LEU A 14 14.13 -0.53 2.50
N ARG A 15 14.88 -0.87 1.44
CA ARG A 15 15.11 0.00 0.29
C ARG A 15 13.79 0.32 -0.42
N ILE A 16 12.96 -0.69 -0.66
CA ILE A 16 11.63 -0.51 -1.25
C ILE A 16 10.77 0.42 -0.39
N ALA A 17 10.67 0.15 0.91
CA ALA A 17 9.87 0.97 1.83
C ALA A 17 10.32 2.43 1.83
N LYS A 18 11.63 2.69 1.92
CA LYS A 18 12.20 4.04 1.89
C LYS A 18 11.95 4.75 0.56
N GLY A 19 12.18 4.08 -0.56
CA GLY A 19 12.01 4.66 -1.87
C GLY A 19 10.54 5.02 -2.15
N VAL A 20 9.59 4.15 -1.78
CA VAL A 20 8.15 4.44 -1.86
C VAL A 20 7.78 5.62 -0.97
N ALA A 21 8.25 5.64 0.30
CA ALA A 21 7.98 6.75 1.21
C ALA A 21 8.51 8.08 0.69
N ARG A 22 9.72 8.07 0.08
CA ARG A 22 10.34 9.24 -0.54
C ARG A 22 9.53 9.74 -1.75
N GLY A 23 9.11 8.81 -2.61
CA GLY A 23 8.26 9.14 -3.77
C GLY A 23 6.93 9.76 -3.37
N LEU A 24 6.23 9.16 -2.38
CA LEU A 24 4.97 9.70 -1.88
C LEU A 24 5.16 11.05 -1.16
N SER A 25 6.22 11.22 -0.36
CA SER A 25 6.52 12.50 0.27
C SER A 25 6.70 13.60 -0.77
N TYR A 26 7.43 13.32 -1.86
CA TYR A 26 7.60 14.26 -2.98
C TYR A 26 6.26 14.61 -3.65
N LEU A 27 5.40 13.61 -3.93
CA LEU A 27 4.09 13.84 -4.52
C LEU A 27 3.22 14.74 -3.63
N HIS A 28 3.20 14.45 -2.33
CA HIS A 28 2.41 15.22 -1.37
C HIS A 28 2.91 16.67 -1.22
N ASP A 29 4.23 16.90 -1.28
CA ASP A 29 4.81 18.25 -1.30
C ASP A 29 4.38 19.02 -2.55
N LYS A 30 4.23 18.34 -3.68
CA LYS A 30 3.71 18.89 -4.94
C LYS A 30 2.17 18.98 -4.99
N LYS A 31 1.48 18.67 -3.88
CA LYS A 31 0.02 18.67 -3.78
C LYS A 31 -0.67 17.64 -4.67
N HIS A 32 0.02 16.56 -4.98
CA HIS A 32 -0.54 15.40 -5.67
C HIS A 32 -0.81 14.26 -4.69
N VAL A 33 -1.87 13.52 -4.95
CA VAL A 33 -2.25 12.30 -4.26
C VAL A 33 -2.21 11.17 -5.27
N HIS A 34 -1.63 10.03 -4.92
CA HIS A 34 -1.59 8.88 -5.82
C HIS A 34 -2.96 8.18 -5.91
N ALA A 35 -3.61 8.02 -4.78
CA ALA A 35 -4.96 7.48 -4.58
C ALA A 35 -5.17 6.01 -5.00
N ASN A 36 -4.17 5.34 -5.61
CA ASN A 36 -4.24 3.94 -6.04
C ASN A 36 -2.92 3.20 -5.76
N LEU A 37 -2.27 3.50 -4.62
CA LEU A 37 -1.03 2.83 -4.27
C LEU A 37 -1.30 1.37 -3.86
N ARG A 38 -0.56 0.44 -4.50
CA ARG A 38 -0.61 -1.01 -4.26
C ARG A 38 0.67 -1.66 -4.80
N PRO A 39 1.03 -2.88 -4.39
CA PRO A 39 2.29 -3.50 -4.82
C PRO A 39 2.45 -3.57 -6.35
N THR A 40 1.37 -3.82 -7.10
CA THR A 40 1.40 -3.87 -8.57
C THR A 40 1.76 -2.54 -9.25
N ASN A 41 1.65 -1.42 -8.52
CA ASN A 41 2.01 -0.09 -8.99
C ASN A 41 3.39 0.37 -8.46
N ILE A 42 4.14 -0.55 -7.83
CA ILE A 42 5.52 -0.33 -7.40
C ILE A 42 6.43 -1.17 -8.29
N LEU A 43 7.10 -0.52 -9.22
CA LEU A 43 8.01 -1.14 -10.15
C LEU A 43 9.41 -1.13 -9.57
N LEU A 44 10.11 -2.26 -9.60
CA LEU A 44 11.47 -2.38 -9.09
C LEU A 44 12.47 -2.34 -10.24
N GLY A 45 13.49 -1.48 -10.11
CA GLY A 45 14.64 -1.49 -10.98
C GLY A 45 15.58 -2.69 -10.69
N TYR A 46 16.62 -2.88 -11.52
CA TYR A 46 17.64 -3.91 -11.28
C TYR A 46 18.39 -3.72 -9.96
N ASP A 47 18.49 -2.50 -9.48
CA ASP A 47 19.09 -2.09 -8.22
C ASP A 47 18.12 -2.18 -7.03
N MET A 48 16.91 -2.73 -7.26
CA MET A 48 15.80 -2.79 -6.30
C MET A 48 15.31 -1.42 -5.84
N GLU A 49 15.63 -0.34 -6.56
CA GLU A 49 15.03 0.98 -6.30
C GLU A 49 13.59 1.01 -6.83
N PRO A 50 12.62 1.37 -5.99
CA PRO A 50 11.22 1.40 -6.38
C PRO A 50 10.87 2.65 -7.17
N LYS A 51 10.03 2.48 -8.17
CA LYS A 51 9.37 3.55 -8.92
C LYS A 51 7.87 3.39 -8.77
N ILE A 52 7.21 4.46 -8.36
CA ILE A 52 5.75 4.47 -8.24
C ILE A 52 5.17 4.75 -9.62
N GLY A 53 4.40 3.80 -10.13
CA GLY A 53 3.69 3.88 -11.40
C GLY A 53 2.22 4.23 -11.23
N ASP A 54 1.49 4.35 -12.33
CA ASP A 54 0.03 4.57 -12.38
C ASP A 54 -0.41 5.89 -11.71
N LEU A 55 0.39 6.95 -11.91
CA LEU A 55 0.07 8.29 -11.45
C LEU A 55 -1.00 8.92 -12.36
N GLY A 56 -2.10 9.38 -11.77
CA GLY A 56 -3.12 10.13 -12.48
C GLY A 56 -4.44 9.39 -12.70
N LEU A 57 -4.62 8.19 -12.15
CA LEU A 57 -5.90 7.50 -12.17
C LEU A 57 -7.00 8.30 -11.46
N ASP A 58 -6.63 9.06 -10.41
CA ASP A 58 -7.50 10.01 -9.74
C ASP A 58 -8.07 11.06 -10.70
N LYS A 59 -7.27 11.58 -11.64
CA LYS A 59 -7.72 12.56 -12.66
C LYS A 59 -8.71 11.95 -13.65
N VAL A 60 -8.51 10.67 -14.00
CA VAL A 60 -9.41 9.95 -14.91
C VAL A 60 -10.72 9.61 -14.22
N LEU A 61 -10.68 9.18 -12.96
CA LEU A 61 -11.86 8.76 -12.20
C LEU A 61 -12.68 9.92 -11.65
N PHE A 62 -12.02 11.02 -11.23
CA PHE A 62 -12.67 12.14 -10.55
C PHE A 62 -12.72 13.42 -11.39
N GLY A 63 -12.21 13.39 -12.63
CA GLY A 63 -12.13 14.52 -13.54
C GLY A 63 -11.13 15.56 -13.05
N ASP A 64 -10.75 16.47 -13.94
CA ASP A 64 -9.85 17.59 -13.66
C ASP A 64 -10.63 18.71 -12.92
N SER A 65 -11.27 18.36 -11.79
CA SER A 65 -12.04 19.31 -10.94
C SER A 65 -11.14 20.21 -10.09
N THR A 66 -9.87 20.34 -10.44
CA THR A 66 -8.98 21.28 -9.82
C THR A 66 -8.83 22.52 -10.70
N TYR A 67 -9.56 23.59 -10.28
CA TYR A 67 -9.20 24.99 -10.52
C TYR A 67 -9.38 25.59 -11.91
N LYS A 68 -10.59 26.07 -12.17
CA LYS A 68 -10.72 27.44 -12.71
C LYS A 68 -11.96 28.10 -12.13
N THR A 69 -11.86 28.72 -10.99
CA THR A 69 -12.57 29.95 -10.69
C THR A 69 -12.03 30.98 -11.68
N GLY A 70 -12.70 31.12 -12.80
CA GLY A 70 -12.34 32.02 -13.86
C GLY A 70 -13.45 32.00 -14.90
N SER A 71 -14.48 32.81 -14.68
CA SER A 71 -15.50 33.25 -15.62
C SER A 71 -15.15 33.01 -17.09
N SER A 72 -15.86 32.09 -17.75
CA SER A 72 -16.33 32.33 -19.14
C SER A 72 -17.45 31.37 -19.50
N THR A 73 -18.64 31.85 -19.52
CA THR A 73 -19.83 31.30 -20.17
C THR A 73 -19.52 30.99 -21.63
N ARG A 74 -19.54 29.71 -22.01
CA ARG A 74 -19.91 29.30 -23.38
C ARG A 74 -20.77 28.05 -23.29
N ASN A 75 -22.06 28.26 -23.50
CA ASN A 75 -23.03 27.25 -23.85
C ASN A 75 -22.54 26.42 -25.04
N PHE A 76 -22.48 25.13 -24.89
CA PHE A 76 -22.60 24.23 -26.04
C PHE A 76 -23.62 23.14 -25.74
N GLY A 77 -24.56 23.08 -26.65
CA GLY A 77 -25.83 22.41 -26.56
C GLY A 77 -25.76 20.90 -26.38
N SER A 78 -26.73 20.48 -25.63
CA SER A 78 -27.22 19.12 -25.45
C SER A 78 -27.43 18.38 -26.75
N LYS A 79 -26.91 17.14 -26.86
CA LYS A 79 -27.60 16.06 -27.55
C LYS A 79 -27.62 14.84 -26.63
N ARG A 80 -28.82 14.55 -26.17
CA ARG A 80 -29.20 13.29 -25.54
C ARG A 80 -28.93 12.16 -26.52
N SER A 81 -28.20 11.15 -26.07
CA SER A 81 -28.28 9.81 -26.65
C SER A 81 -28.65 8.87 -25.52
N THR A 82 -29.89 8.46 -25.55
CA THR A 82 -30.45 7.32 -24.83
C THR A 82 -29.95 6.06 -25.50
N ALA A 83 -29.15 5.27 -24.80
CA ALA A 83 -28.99 3.84 -25.12
C ALA A 83 -28.53 3.06 -23.91
N SER A 84 -29.43 2.25 -23.43
CA SER A 84 -29.31 0.87 -22.97
C SER A 84 -28.75 0.63 -21.59
N ARG A 85 -29.68 0.66 -20.67
CA ARG A 85 -29.71 -0.26 -19.51
C ARG A 85 -30.02 -1.64 -20.10
N ASP A 86 -29.06 -2.55 -20.07
CA ASP A 86 -29.28 -4.00 -19.97
C ASP A 86 -27.93 -4.70 -20.05
N SER A 87 -27.73 -5.66 -19.16
CA SER A 87 -26.68 -6.66 -19.12
C SER A 87 -25.72 -6.59 -17.93
N PHE A 88 -26.25 -6.66 -16.70
CA PHE A 88 -25.52 -7.17 -15.55
C PHE A 88 -26.44 -8.00 -14.63
N GLN A 89 -27.25 -8.86 -15.21
CA GLN A 89 -27.95 -9.93 -14.52
C GLN A 89 -27.90 -11.15 -15.41
N ASP A 90 -26.90 -12.00 -15.17
CA ASP A 90 -26.95 -13.44 -15.43
C ASP A 90 -25.58 -14.06 -15.14
N PHE A 91 -25.26 -14.29 -13.88
CA PHE A 91 -24.31 -15.31 -13.43
C PHE A 91 -24.59 -15.70 -11.98
N VAL A 92 -25.82 -16.13 -11.72
CA VAL A 92 -26.14 -16.86 -10.47
C VAL A 92 -27.14 -17.95 -10.82
N THR A 93 -26.65 -19.14 -11.15
CA THR A 93 -27.35 -20.40 -10.81
C THR A 93 -26.44 -21.58 -11.13
N GLY A 94 -25.89 -22.20 -10.10
CA GLY A 94 -25.36 -23.55 -10.11
C GLY A 94 -25.13 -24.00 -8.67
N PRO A 95 -25.64 -25.17 -8.26
CA PRO A 95 -25.67 -25.56 -6.84
C PRO A 95 -24.34 -26.07 -6.31
N SER A 96 -24.10 -25.73 -5.04
CA SER A 96 -22.96 -26.00 -4.16
C SER A 96 -22.51 -27.46 -4.05
N PRO A 97 -21.31 -27.74 -3.42
CA PRO A 97 -21.37 -28.06 -1.99
C PRO A 97 -20.15 -27.59 -1.13
N GLY A 98 -20.45 -27.29 0.12
CA GLY A 98 -19.56 -27.43 1.27
C GLY A 98 -18.84 -26.17 1.79
N PRO A 99 -18.86 -25.93 3.12
CA PRO A 99 -18.27 -24.73 3.71
C PRO A 99 -16.77 -24.88 3.88
N SER A 100 -16.02 -24.25 3.00
CA SER A 100 -14.64 -23.86 3.32
C SER A 100 -14.67 -22.46 3.88
N PRO A 101 -14.01 -22.14 4.99
CA PRO A 101 -13.90 -20.78 5.47
C PRO A 101 -13.06 -19.99 4.47
N SER A 102 -13.74 -19.26 3.59
CA SER A 102 -13.10 -18.38 2.64
C SER A 102 -12.70 -17.08 3.34
N PRO A 103 -11.45 -16.60 3.15
CA PRO A 103 -11.00 -15.34 3.70
C PRO A 103 -11.88 -14.17 3.25
N SER A 104 -12.07 -13.20 4.12
CA SER A 104 -12.99 -12.04 3.97
C SER A 104 -12.73 -11.07 2.81
N TRP A 105 -11.81 -11.37 1.88
CA TRP A 105 -11.65 -10.61 0.63
C TRP A 105 -12.73 -10.89 -0.43
N ILE A 106 -13.76 -11.65 -0.07
CA ILE A 106 -14.98 -11.88 -0.88
C ILE A 106 -15.78 -10.58 -1.12
N SER A 107 -15.48 -9.49 -0.40
CA SER A 107 -16.13 -8.19 -0.63
C SER A 107 -15.64 -7.40 -1.84
N GLY A 108 -14.65 -7.85 -2.60
CA GLY A 108 -14.14 -7.14 -3.79
C GLY A 108 -13.42 -5.81 -3.48
N VAL A 109 -13.22 -5.47 -2.22
CA VAL A 109 -12.53 -4.24 -1.80
C VAL A 109 -11.05 -4.55 -1.61
N SER A 110 -10.18 -3.74 -2.24
CA SER A 110 -8.73 -3.87 -2.10
C SER A 110 -8.27 -3.61 -0.66
N PRO A 111 -7.42 -4.46 -0.06
CA PRO A 111 -6.91 -4.25 1.30
C PRO A 111 -6.06 -2.97 1.43
N TYR A 112 -5.56 -2.44 0.32
CA TYR A 112 -4.77 -1.21 0.28
C TYR A 112 -5.63 0.06 0.24
N LEU A 113 -6.94 -0.08 0.08
CA LEU A 113 -7.85 1.05 -0.03
C LEU A 113 -8.20 1.59 1.35
N ALA A 114 -7.95 2.88 1.57
CA ALA A 114 -8.26 3.54 2.84
C ALA A 114 -9.78 3.47 3.13
N PRO A 115 -10.21 3.09 4.35
CA PRO A 115 -11.63 2.88 4.67
C PRO A 115 -12.52 4.09 4.36
N GLU A 116 -12.01 5.29 4.60
CA GLU A 116 -12.74 6.54 4.32
C GLU A 116 -12.90 6.85 2.83
N SER A 117 -12.10 6.24 1.96
CA SER A 117 -12.21 6.46 0.51
C SER A 117 -13.53 5.92 -0.05
N LEU A 118 -14.13 4.95 0.60
CA LEU A 118 -15.45 4.43 0.24
C LEU A 118 -16.59 5.44 0.49
N ARG A 119 -16.32 6.47 1.29
CA ARG A 119 -17.30 7.48 1.69
C ARG A 119 -17.00 8.88 1.13
N SER A 120 -15.84 9.07 0.53
CA SER A 120 -15.39 10.35 0.00
C SER A 120 -14.90 10.20 -1.42
N LEU A 121 -15.35 11.09 -2.31
CA LEU A 121 -14.89 11.14 -3.70
C LEU A 121 -13.61 11.97 -3.87
N LYS A 122 -13.17 12.68 -2.82
CA LYS A 122 -12.00 13.55 -2.90
C LYS A 122 -10.79 12.87 -2.25
N PRO A 123 -9.80 12.43 -3.05
CA PRO A 123 -8.57 11.85 -2.53
C PRO A 123 -7.81 12.81 -1.62
N THR A 124 -7.22 12.27 -0.56
CA THR A 124 -6.35 13.01 0.35
C THR A 124 -5.01 12.28 0.51
N PRO A 125 -3.92 12.96 0.87
CA PRO A 125 -2.64 12.33 1.15
C PRO A 125 -2.74 11.20 2.19
N LYS A 126 -3.74 11.23 3.07
CA LYS A 126 -3.96 10.19 4.09
C LYS A 126 -4.40 8.85 3.50
N TRP A 127 -4.95 8.83 2.28
CA TRP A 127 -5.23 7.57 1.58
C TRP A 127 -3.94 6.86 1.20
N ASP A 128 -2.97 7.58 0.63
CA ASP A 128 -1.68 7.03 0.26
C ASP A 128 -0.90 6.54 1.49
N VAL A 129 -1.01 7.27 2.61
CA VAL A 129 -0.39 6.87 3.88
C VAL A 129 -0.96 5.53 4.37
N TYR A 130 -2.29 5.34 4.28
CA TYR A 130 -2.90 4.07 4.63
C TYR A 130 -2.39 2.93 3.74
N SER A 131 -2.44 3.12 2.42
CA SER A 131 -1.95 2.13 1.46
C SER A 131 -0.48 1.78 1.71
N PHE A 132 0.35 2.79 1.97
CA PHE A 132 1.75 2.61 2.35
C PHE A 132 1.90 1.78 3.63
N GLY A 133 1.08 2.05 4.65
CA GLY A 133 1.08 1.29 5.90
C GLY A 133 0.80 -0.20 5.69
N VAL A 134 -0.21 -0.53 4.89
CA VAL A 134 -0.55 -1.92 4.54
C VAL A 134 0.59 -2.57 3.76
N ILE A 135 1.18 -1.88 2.78
CA ILE A 135 2.33 -2.39 2.00
C ILE A 135 3.54 -2.63 2.90
N LEU A 136 3.82 -1.72 3.84
CA LEU A 136 4.93 -1.89 4.78
C LEU A 136 4.73 -3.12 5.66
N LEU A 137 3.52 -3.33 6.18
CA LEU A 137 3.18 -4.52 6.96
C LEU A 137 3.30 -5.80 6.12
N GLU A 138 2.88 -5.76 4.86
CA GLU A 138 3.05 -6.88 3.93
C GLU A 138 4.53 -7.18 3.66
N LEU A 139 5.36 -6.16 3.46
CA LEU A 139 6.82 -6.31 3.34
C LEU A 139 7.44 -6.95 4.59
N LEU A 140 6.91 -6.68 5.78
CA LEU A 140 7.45 -7.22 7.03
C LEU A 140 7.00 -8.66 7.29
N THR A 141 5.77 -9.01 6.92
CA THR A 141 5.15 -10.29 7.26
C THR A 141 5.15 -11.31 6.14
N GLY A 142 5.41 -10.86 4.89
CA GLY A 142 5.27 -11.70 3.70
C GLY A 142 3.83 -12.08 3.36
N LYS A 143 2.84 -11.42 3.99
CA LYS A 143 1.42 -11.73 3.83
C LYS A 143 0.60 -10.45 3.70
N ILE A 144 -0.45 -10.51 2.88
CA ILE A 144 -1.46 -9.45 2.85
C ILE A 144 -2.14 -9.40 4.21
N ILE A 145 -2.13 -8.23 4.84
CA ILE A 145 -2.75 -8.01 6.16
C ILE A 145 -4.12 -7.41 5.96
N VAL A 146 -5.13 -8.15 6.39
CA VAL A 146 -6.49 -7.63 6.56
C VAL A 146 -6.60 -7.17 8.02
N LEU A 147 -6.67 -5.85 8.22
CA LEU A 147 -6.56 -5.24 9.55
C LEU A 147 -7.66 -5.65 10.52
N ASP A 148 -8.84 -6.03 10.03
CA ASP A 148 -9.96 -6.48 10.86
C ASP A 148 -9.69 -7.84 11.52
N GLU A 149 -8.94 -8.72 10.87
CA GLU A 149 -8.63 -10.07 11.36
C GLU A 149 -7.39 -10.11 12.25
N LEU A 150 -6.43 -9.23 12.01
CA LEU A 150 -5.12 -9.19 12.69
C LEU A 150 -4.97 -8.06 13.69
N GLY A 151 -5.99 -7.22 13.86
CA GLY A 151 -5.92 -6.00 14.66
C GLY A 151 -5.33 -6.22 16.05
N GLN A 152 -5.80 -7.20 16.79
CA GLN A 152 -5.30 -7.50 18.15
C GLN A 152 -3.87 -8.08 18.12
N GLY A 153 -3.56 -8.97 17.19
CA GLY A 153 -2.23 -9.57 17.06
C GLY A 153 -1.18 -8.54 16.67
N LEU A 154 -1.52 -7.63 15.77
CA LEU A 154 -0.65 -6.57 15.29
C LEU A 154 -0.45 -5.49 16.36
N GLU A 155 -1.50 -5.11 17.10
CA GLU A 155 -1.41 -4.18 18.22
C GLU A 155 -0.45 -4.71 19.30
N LEU A 156 -0.50 -6.00 19.60
CA LEU A 156 0.44 -6.62 20.53
C LEU A 156 1.87 -6.68 19.97
N ALA A 157 2.04 -6.90 18.66
CA ALA A 157 3.35 -6.97 18.03
C ALA A 157 4.09 -5.63 18.02
N VAL A 158 3.37 -4.51 18.01
CA VAL A 158 4.01 -3.17 18.02
C VAL A 158 4.56 -2.79 19.40
N HIS A 159 4.29 -3.58 20.43
CA HIS A 159 4.77 -3.34 21.81
C HIS A 159 5.79 -4.38 22.29
N ASP A 160 6.00 -5.47 21.55
CA ASP A 160 6.85 -6.61 21.96
C ASP A 160 7.72 -7.08 20.79
N LYS A 161 9.05 -6.97 20.95
CA LYS A 161 10.05 -7.41 19.97
C LYS A 161 9.91 -8.89 19.61
N SER A 162 9.65 -9.75 20.60
CA SER A 162 9.52 -11.19 20.39
C SER A 162 8.28 -11.51 19.56
N ARG A 163 7.20 -10.75 19.74
CA ARG A 163 5.99 -10.88 18.92
C ARG A 163 6.21 -10.34 17.51
N ALA A 164 6.86 -9.19 17.38
CA ALA A 164 7.23 -8.63 16.08
C ALA A 164 8.06 -9.64 15.28
N LEU A 165 9.06 -10.27 15.91
CA LEU A 165 9.89 -11.30 15.27
C LEU A 165 9.08 -12.54 14.87
N ARG A 166 8.13 -13.00 15.69
CA ARG A 166 7.25 -14.11 15.32
C ARG A 166 6.31 -13.78 14.16
N MET A 167 5.87 -12.53 14.04
CA MET A 167 5.02 -12.07 12.93
C MET A 167 5.81 -11.80 11.66
N ALA A 168 7.11 -11.55 11.77
CA ALA A 168 7.97 -11.30 10.62
C ALA A 168 8.01 -12.52 9.69
N ASP A 169 8.11 -12.23 8.40
CA ASP A 169 8.34 -13.25 7.38
C ASP A 169 9.56 -14.11 7.75
N MET A 170 9.43 -15.40 7.63
CA MET A 170 10.52 -16.36 7.90
C MET A 170 11.78 -16.04 7.08
N ALA A 171 11.59 -15.52 5.87
CA ALA A 171 12.69 -15.19 4.96
C ALA A 171 13.61 -14.05 5.47
N ILE A 172 13.12 -13.19 6.37
CA ILE A 172 13.92 -12.07 6.91
C ILE A 172 14.33 -12.26 8.37
N ARG A 173 13.90 -13.32 9.05
CA ARG A 173 14.15 -13.47 10.49
C ARG A 173 15.64 -13.53 10.83
N ALA A 174 16.43 -14.23 10.03
CA ALA A 174 17.87 -14.26 10.19
C ALA A 174 18.53 -12.90 9.94
N ASP A 175 18.00 -12.12 8.96
CA ASP A 175 18.54 -10.81 8.61
C ASP A 175 18.30 -9.76 9.68
N VAL A 176 17.22 -9.91 10.47
CA VAL A 176 16.82 -8.95 11.52
C VAL A 176 17.32 -9.34 12.92
N GLU A 177 18.04 -10.44 13.04
CA GLU A 177 18.71 -10.81 14.31
C GLU A 177 19.70 -9.72 14.70
N GLY A 178 19.58 -9.24 15.93
CA GLY A 178 20.34 -8.07 16.42
C GLY A 178 19.82 -6.71 15.93
N ARG A 179 18.72 -6.68 15.15
CA ARG A 179 18.08 -5.46 14.64
C ARG A 179 16.58 -5.40 14.98
N GLU A 180 16.17 -6.06 16.04
CA GLU A 180 14.76 -6.19 16.44
C GLU A 180 14.13 -4.82 16.74
N ASP A 181 14.94 -3.82 17.12
CA ASP A 181 14.47 -2.44 17.30
C ASP A 181 14.03 -1.78 16.00
N ALA A 182 14.74 -2.07 14.91
CA ALA A 182 14.35 -1.61 13.59
C ALA A 182 13.04 -2.30 13.14
N LEU A 183 12.99 -3.61 13.29
CA LEU A 183 11.79 -4.39 12.96
C LEU A 183 10.56 -3.89 13.74
N LEU A 184 10.71 -3.70 15.06
CA LEU A 184 9.64 -3.18 15.92
C LEU A 184 9.20 -1.77 15.49
N SER A 185 10.17 -0.90 15.18
CA SER A 185 9.88 0.47 14.73
C SER A 185 9.10 0.48 13.42
N PHE A 186 9.40 -0.45 12.52
CA PHE A 186 8.70 -0.55 11.24
C PHE A 186 7.31 -1.16 11.38
N PHE A 187 7.11 -2.14 12.26
CA PHE A 187 5.78 -2.60 12.63
C PHE A 187 4.93 -1.47 13.21
N LYS A 188 5.48 -0.68 14.14
CA LYS A 188 4.81 0.51 14.70
C LYS A 188 4.42 1.50 13.62
N LEU A 189 5.35 1.79 12.71
CA LEU A 189 5.10 2.71 11.60
C LEU A 189 3.99 2.20 10.70
N GLY A 190 4.07 0.94 10.25
CA GLY A 190 3.06 0.31 9.40
C GLY A 190 1.68 0.34 10.04
N TYR A 191 1.59 -0.06 11.30
CA TYR A 191 0.35 -0.04 12.08
C TYR A 191 -0.24 1.38 12.21
N THR A 192 0.61 2.37 12.52
CA THR A 192 0.15 3.76 12.65
C THR A 192 -0.29 4.33 11.31
N CYS A 193 0.45 4.04 10.23
CA CYS A 193 0.06 4.46 8.87
C CYS A 193 -1.25 3.81 8.42
N ALA A 194 -1.47 2.54 8.75
CA ALA A 194 -2.67 1.79 8.40
C ALA A 194 -3.84 2.01 9.40
N SER A 195 -3.73 2.99 10.30
CA SER A 195 -4.84 3.31 11.22
C SER A 195 -6.15 3.56 10.48
N PRO A 196 -7.29 3.02 10.95
CA PRO A 196 -8.60 3.32 10.37
C PRO A 196 -9.00 4.80 10.50
N THR A 197 -8.38 5.52 11.45
CA THR A 197 -8.62 6.94 11.69
C THR A 197 -7.57 7.78 10.93
N PRO A 198 -7.94 8.53 9.87
CA PRO A 198 -6.98 9.29 9.05
C PRO A 198 -6.11 10.28 9.84
N GLN A 199 -6.69 10.90 10.89
CA GLN A 199 -5.99 11.88 11.73
C GLN A 199 -4.84 11.28 12.55
N LYS A 200 -4.91 9.97 12.84
CA LYS A 200 -3.84 9.24 13.56
C LYS A 200 -2.67 8.86 12.66
N ARG A 201 -2.86 8.90 11.35
CA ARG A 201 -1.81 8.57 10.38
C ARG A 201 -0.80 9.72 10.29
N PRO A 202 0.51 9.46 10.28
CA PRO A 202 1.52 10.49 10.06
C PRO A 202 1.43 11.08 8.64
N SER A 203 2.22 12.09 8.34
CA SER A 203 2.56 12.47 6.97
C SER A 203 3.60 11.51 6.39
N MET A 204 3.73 11.44 5.06
CA MET A 204 4.79 10.62 4.45
C MET A 204 6.18 11.14 4.78
N LYS A 205 6.35 12.44 5.03
CA LYS A 205 7.59 13.03 5.48
C LYS A 205 7.99 12.51 6.87
N GLU A 206 7.05 12.44 7.81
CA GLU A 206 7.29 11.87 9.15
C GLU A 206 7.56 10.37 9.06
N ALA A 207 6.84 9.64 8.22
CA ALA A 207 7.08 8.23 7.97
C ALA A 207 8.50 7.98 7.43
N LEU A 208 8.95 8.77 6.46
CA LEU A 208 10.30 8.70 5.91
C LEU A 208 11.36 8.98 6.97
N GLN A 209 11.16 9.97 7.85
CA GLN A 209 12.07 10.25 8.95
C GLN A 209 12.26 9.06 9.92
N VAL A 210 11.20 8.27 10.13
CA VAL A 210 11.30 7.04 10.94
C VAL A 210 12.16 5.99 10.22
N LEU A 211 11.92 5.79 8.92
CA LEU A 211 12.67 4.81 8.12
C LEU A 211 14.15 5.20 7.99
N ASP A 212 14.46 6.48 7.85
CA ASP A 212 15.83 6.98 7.66
C ASP A 212 16.71 6.85 8.91
N LYS A 213 16.15 6.62 10.09
CA LYS A 213 16.92 6.30 11.29
C LYS A 213 17.69 4.98 11.16
N PHE A 214 17.29 4.10 10.26
CA PHE A 214 17.91 2.79 10.06
C PHE A 214 18.60 2.77 8.69
N PRO A 215 19.93 2.85 8.61
CA PRO A 215 20.65 2.87 7.35
C PRO A 215 20.46 1.57 6.59
N THR A 216 20.33 1.67 5.27
CA THR A 216 20.44 0.52 4.37
C THR A 216 21.93 0.26 4.15
N ILE A 217 22.37 -0.98 4.35
CA ILE A 217 23.72 -1.38 3.98
C ILE A 217 23.72 -1.50 2.46
N SER A 218 24.54 -0.68 1.80
CA SER A 218 24.77 -0.83 0.36
C SER A 218 25.52 -2.14 0.14
N THR A 219 24.85 -3.19 -0.24
CA THR A 219 25.48 -4.37 -0.83
C THR A 219 25.89 -4.04 -2.25
N SER A 220 26.88 -3.15 -2.39
CA SER A 220 27.60 -3.03 -3.64
C SER A 220 28.44 -4.30 -3.80
N SER A 221 28.17 -5.03 -4.85
CA SER A 221 29.00 -6.12 -5.36
C SER A 221 28.90 -7.48 -4.66
N HIS A 222 27.85 -8.27 -4.98
CA HIS A 222 28.01 -9.76 -5.01
C HIS A 222 26.92 -10.50 -5.82
N TYR A 223 26.17 -9.81 -6.69
CA TYR A 223 25.17 -10.50 -7.53
C TYR A 223 25.58 -10.71 -8.99
N TYR A 224 26.85 -10.49 -9.34
CA TYR A 224 27.37 -10.85 -10.66
C TYR A 224 28.59 -11.80 -10.51
N GLY A 225 28.31 -13.06 -10.29
CA GLY A 225 29.27 -14.14 -10.32
C GLY A 225 28.55 -15.47 -10.48
N LEU A 226 28.28 -15.83 -11.69
CA LEU A 226 28.19 -17.11 -12.41
C LEU A 226 26.99 -17.16 -13.33
#